data_9746324e1f12feac03b7bce098ea0431
#
_entry.id   9746324e1f12feac03b7bce098ea0431
#
_cell.length_a   1.000
_cell.length_b   1.000
_cell.length_c   1.000
_cell.angle_alpha   90.00
_cell.angle_beta   90.00
_cell.angle_gamma   90.00
#
_symmetry.space_group_name_H-M   'P 1'
#
loop_
_entity.id
_entity.type
_entity.pdbx_description
1 polymer ?
#
loop_
_entity_poly.entity_id
_entity_poly.type
_entity_poly.pdbx_seq_one_letter_code
_entity_poly.pdbx_strand_id
1 'polypeptide(L)'
;MELFINKISHYLPDSVVPNSYFKEVNGLDDEWIYSRTGIKNRSKAAANENTNTMGIKAVDLATTDLPYPMEEIDLIIAATYSPYDTVATPAHMVQRRYHIEHAKCVSVSSACSSFINAMEIAQGYFALGKATKALIIGAEHNTAYANENDPQSGHLWGDGAVAFFVSAENYSGHDPRIIDIYTQGLGHIGKAAEAVYLRPQNGGIGMPEGRDVFINACHYMVEALEKVTQSYGKT
;
A
#
# COMPACT_ATOMS: atom_id res chain seq x y z
N MET A 1 -1.87 -24.41 -0.25
CA MET A 1 -2.16 -23.98 1.15
C MET A 1 -3.16 -22.85 1.05
N GLU A 2 -4.20 -22.86 1.88
CA GLU A 2 -5.21 -21.80 1.88
C GLU A 2 -4.71 -20.60 2.67
N LEU A 3 -5.10 -19.41 2.25
CA LEU A 3 -4.85 -18.15 2.96
C LEU A 3 -6.19 -17.49 3.27
N PHE A 4 -6.37 -17.11 4.51
CA PHE A 4 -7.56 -16.43 4.99
C PHE A 4 -7.23 -15.03 5.49
N ILE A 5 -8.11 -14.08 5.20
CA ILE A 5 -8.01 -12.71 5.70
C ILE A 5 -8.71 -12.68 7.05
N ASN A 6 -7.95 -12.54 8.13
CA ASN A 6 -8.51 -12.59 9.49
C ASN A 6 -8.88 -11.19 10.01
N LYS A 7 -8.14 -10.17 9.61
CA LYS A 7 -8.42 -8.79 10.02
C LYS A 7 -7.83 -7.79 9.04
N ILE A 8 -8.56 -6.69 8.84
CA ILE A 8 -8.08 -5.50 8.11
C ILE A 8 -8.34 -4.28 8.98
N SER A 9 -7.40 -3.37 9.01
CA SER A 9 -7.56 -2.04 9.58
C SER A 9 -6.80 -1.01 8.75
N HIS A 10 -7.12 0.26 8.93
CA HIS A 10 -6.43 1.33 8.25
C HIS A 10 -6.29 2.55 9.16
N TYR A 11 -5.31 3.37 8.85
CA TYR A 11 -5.12 4.67 9.46
C TYR A 11 -4.99 5.73 8.37
N LEU A 12 -5.76 6.78 8.49
CA LEU A 12 -5.63 8.00 7.68
C LEU A 12 -5.28 9.15 8.60
N PRO A 13 -4.29 10.00 8.27
CA PRO A 13 -4.02 11.23 9.00
C PRO A 13 -5.24 12.14 9.10
N ASP A 14 -5.38 12.84 10.22
CA ASP A 14 -6.55 13.69 10.51
C ASP A 14 -6.64 14.94 9.63
N SER A 15 -5.50 15.41 9.11
CA SER A 15 -5.49 16.58 8.23
C SER A 15 -6.02 16.23 6.86
N VAL A 16 -7.15 16.85 6.50
CA VAL A 16 -7.82 16.64 5.21
C VAL A 16 -7.61 17.87 4.32
N VAL A 17 -7.01 17.67 3.15
CA VAL A 17 -6.74 18.71 2.16
C VAL A 17 -7.76 18.60 1.01
N PRO A 18 -8.72 19.55 0.87
CA PRO A 18 -9.69 19.54 -0.22
C PRO A 18 -9.07 20.00 -1.55
N ASN A 19 -9.74 19.72 -2.67
CA ASN A 19 -9.28 20.18 -3.98
C ASN A 19 -9.19 21.72 -4.08
N SER A 20 -10.06 22.46 -3.39
CA SER A 20 -10.04 23.92 -3.38
C SER A 20 -8.72 24.53 -2.90
N TYR A 21 -7.95 23.83 -2.07
CA TYR A 21 -6.60 24.22 -1.65
C TYR A 21 -5.65 24.42 -2.86
N PHE A 22 -5.75 23.58 -3.87
CA PHE A 22 -4.84 23.61 -5.02
C PHE A 22 -5.07 24.77 -5.96
N LYS A 23 -6.23 25.45 -5.88
CA LYS A 23 -6.49 26.64 -6.70
C LYS A 23 -5.47 27.75 -6.44
N GLU A 24 -5.09 27.94 -5.18
CA GLU A 24 -4.09 28.93 -4.79
C GLU A 24 -2.66 28.42 -4.95
N VAL A 25 -2.44 27.11 -4.81
CA VAL A 25 -1.11 26.49 -4.81
C VAL A 25 -0.57 26.26 -6.23
N ASN A 26 -1.39 25.72 -7.13
CA ASN A 26 -0.96 25.35 -8.49
C ASN A 26 -1.96 25.71 -9.59
N GLY A 27 -3.03 26.45 -9.26
CA GLY A 27 -4.01 26.96 -10.22
C GLY A 27 -5.12 25.97 -10.60
N LEU A 28 -5.16 24.77 -10.03
CA LEU A 28 -6.16 23.75 -10.35
C LEU A 28 -7.38 23.88 -9.43
N ASP A 29 -8.56 23.98 -10.00
CA ASP A 29 -9.81 24.03 -9.25
C ASP A 29 -10.41 22.63 -9.01
N ASP A 30 -11.44 22.56 -8.16
CA ASP A 30 -12.11 21.33 -7.77
C ASP A 30 -12.73 20.59 -8.96
N GLU A 31 -13.38 21.31 -9.89
CA GLU A 31 -14.02 20.71 -11.05
C GLU A 31 -12.96 20.03 -11.96
N TRP A 32 -11.83 20.71 -12.20
CA TRP A 32 -10.75 20.19 -13.01
C TRP A 32 -10.14 18.92 -12.40
N ILE A 33 -9.85 18.94 -11.10
CA ILE A 33 -9.27 17.78 -10.39
C ILE A 33 -10.28 16.63 -10.35
N TYR A 34 -11.50 16.88 -9.90
CA TYR A 34 -12.51 15.85 -9.71
C TYR A 34 -12.90 15.15 -11.01
N SER A 35 -13.14 15.92 -12.09
CA SER A 35 -13.54 15.35 -13.37
C SER A 35 -12.51 14.42 -14.01
N ARG A 36 -11.23 14.57 -13.66
CA ARG A 36 -10.11 13.77 -14.20
C ARG A 36 -9.65 12.65 -13.31
N THR A 37 -9.80 12.81 -12.00
CA THR A 37 -9.21 11.89 -11.02
C THR A 37 -10.24 11.22 -10.11
N GLY A 38 -11.43 11.80 -9.97
CA GLY A 38 -12.42 11.40 -8.97
C GLY A 38 -12.04 11.79 -7.53
N ILE A 39 -10.88 12.42 -7.31
CA ILE A 39 -10.40 12.83 -6.00
C ILE A 39 -11.21 14.04 -5.51
N LYS A 40 -11.74 13.97 -4.29
CA LYS A 40 -12.39 15.07 -3.59
C LYS A 40 -11.48 15.72 -2.55
N ASN A 41 -10.74 14.89 -1.83
CA ASN A 41 -9.79 15.30 -0.81
C ASN A 41 -8.70 14.25 -0.64
N ARG A 42 -7.65 14.55 0.14
CA ARG A 42 -6.61 13.62 0.55
C ARG A 42 -6.22 13.87 1.99
N SER A 43 -5.80 12.80 2.69
CA SER A 43 -5.21 12.91 4.01
C SER A 43 -3.74 13.29 3.88
N LYS A 44 -3.25 14.15 4.78
CA LYS A 44 -1.87 14.61 4.85
C LYS A 44 -1.31 14.38 6.24
N ALA A 45 -0.19 13.68 6.31
CA ALA A 45 0.49 13.38 7.56
C ALA A 45 0.94 14.65 8.30
N ALA A 46 0.80 14.65 9.62
CA ALA A 46 1.33 15.70 10.48
C ALA A 46 2.86 15.59 10.57
N ALA A 47 3.52 16.63 11.08
CA ALA A 47 4.99 16.70 11.16
C ALA A 47 5.63 15.55 11.97
N ASN A 48 4.89 14.94 12.88
CA ASN A 48 5.32 13.80 13.69
C ASN A 48 4.85 12.43 13.15
N GLU A 49 4.25 12.40 11.98
CA GLU A 49 3.79 11.20 11.30
C GLU A 49 4.68 10.85 10.11
N ASN A 50 4.83 9.57 9.86
CA ASN A 50 5.58 8.98 8.76
C ASN A 50 5.11 7.54 8.53
N THR A 51 5.67 6.84 7.56
CA THR A 51 5.27 5.45 7.25
C THR A 51 5.38 4.51 8.44
N ASN A 52 6.37 4.68 9.32
CA ASN A 52 6.53 3.85 10.50
C ASN A 52 5.43 4.11 11.53
N THR A 53 5.17 5.38 11.85
CA THR A 53 4.15 5.76 12.85
C THR A 53 2.73 5.48 12.36
N MET A 54 2.44 5.75 11.08
CA MET A 54 1.14 5.44 10.49
C MET A 54 0.90 3.92 10.41
N GLY A 55 1.93 3.14 10.03
CA GLY A 55 1.87 1.68 10.03
C GLY A 55 1.56 1.11 11.42
N ILE A 56 2.23 1.61 12.46
CA ILE A 56 1.94 1.23 13.86
C ILE A 56 0.48 1.56 14.23
N LYS A 57 0.00 2.77 13.92
CA LYS A 57 -1.38 3.16 14.21
C LYS A 57 -2.41 2.27 13.50
N ALA A 58 -2.16 1.90 12.26
CA ALA A 58 -3.01 0.96 11.54
C ALA A 58 -3.05 -0.42 12.23
N VAL A 59 -1.91 -0.92 12.71
CA VAL A 59 -1.83 -2.18 13.46
C VAL A 59 -2.54 -2.06 14.81
N ASP A 60 -2.29 -0.99 15.58
CA ASP A 60 -2.93 -0.76 16.89
C ASP A 60 -4.46 -0.84 16.80
N LEU A 61 -5.06 -0.33 15.71
CA LEU A 61 -6.50 -0.37 15.48
C LEU A 61 -7.06 -1.78 15.23
N ALA A 62 -6.23 -2.72 14.80
CA ALA A 62 -6.66 -4.10 14.53
C ALA A 62 -6.59 -5.01 15.74
N THR A 63 -5.75 -4.70 16.73
CA THR A 63 -5.40 -5.64 17.83
C THR A 63 -6.55 -5.98 18.75
N THR A 64 -7.56 -5.10 18.88
CA THR A 64 -8.67 -5.28 19.83
C THR A 64 -9.49 -6.55 19.56
N ASP A 65 -9.65 -6.93 18.32
CA ASP A 65 -10.49 -8.03 17.86
C ASP A 65 -9.77 -8.93 16.84
N LEU A 66 -8.44 -8.97 16.92
CA LEU A 66 -7.63 -9.96 16.21
C LEU A 66 -7.88 -11.35 16.84
N PRO A 67 -8.15 -12.40 16.06
CA PRO A 67 -8.54 -13.72 16.60
C PRO A 67 -7.39 -14.54 17.23
N TYR A 68 -6.17 -13.99 17.21
CA TYR A 68 -4.97 -14.59 17.82
C TYR A 68 -4.06 -13.49 18.39
N PRO A 69 -3.21 -13.81 19.39
CA PRO A 69 -2.29 -12.84 19.95
C PRO A 69 -1.22 -12.41 18.93
N MET A 70 -0.76 -11.17 19.06
CA MET A 70 0.25 -10.59 18.16
C MET A 70 1.56 -11.39 18.16
N GLU A 71 1.90 -12.01 19.25
CA GLU A 71 3.09 -12.85 19.44
C GLU A 71 3.09 -14.10 18.56
N GLU A 72 1.95 -14.52 18.03
CA GLU A 72 1.86 -15.67 17.12
C GLU A 72 2.18 -15.32 15.66
N ILE A 73 2.33 -14.03 15.34
CA ILE A 73 2.72 -13.61 13.99
C ILE A 73 4.17 -14.02 13.74
N ASP A 74 4.41 -14.78 12.70
CA ASP A 74 5.72 -15.32 12.34
C ASP A 74 6.35 -14.67 11.08
N LEU A 75 5.58 -13.77 10.42
CA LEU A 75 6.03 -12.99 9.27
C LEU A 75 5.41 -11.59 9.29
N ILE A 76 6.23 -10.55 9.17
CA ILE A 76 5.78 -9.16 9.02
C ILE A 76 6.38 -8.60 7.73
N ILE A 77 5.54 -8.13 6.82
CA ILE A 77 5.98 -7.54 5.55
C ILE A 77 5.53 -6.09 5.48
N ALA A 78 6.46 -5.17 5.34
CA ALA A 78 6.18 -3.77 5.05
C ALA A 78 6.21 -3.53 3.54
N ALA A 79 5.13 -3.02 2.98
CA ALA A 79 4.98 -2.66 1.57
C ALA A 79 4.92 -1.14 1.44
N THR A 80 5.98 -0.54 0.90
CA THR A 80 6.07 0.91 0.72
C THR A 80 7.11 1.27 -0.34
N TYR A 81 6.83 2.31 -1.13
CA TYR A 81 7.82 2.94 -2.00
C TYR A 81 8.22 4.36 -1.51
N SER A 82 7.58 4.86 -0.45
CA SER A 82 7.89 6.14 0.20
C SER A 82 8.36 5.96 1.66
N PRO A 83 9.37 5.11 1.93
CA PRO A 83 9.77 4.76 3.28
C PRO A 83 10.35 5.96 4.02
N TYR A 84 10.00 6.10 5.30
CA TYR A 84 10.67 7.03 6.21
C TYR A 84 12.11 6.57 6.54
N ASP A 85 12.27 5.26 6.72
CA ASP A 85 13.55 4.63 7.02
C ASP A 85 13.65 3.32 6.21
N THR A 86 14.78 3.11 5.56
CA THR A 86 15.05 1.93 4.72
C THR A 86 15.66 0.76 5.50
N VAL A 87 16.02 0.96 6.77
CA VAL A 87 16.60 -0.03 7.68
C VAL A 87 15.61 -0.37 8.79
N ALA A 88 15.20 0.62 9.59
CA ALA A 88 14.17 0.46 10.61
C ALA A 88 12.77 0.69 9.98
N THR A 89 12.33 -0.26 9.17
CA THR A 89 11.10 -0.19 8.39
C THR A 89 9.84 -0.39 9.25
N PRO A 90 8.62 -0.12 8.75
CA PRO A 90 7.38 -0.39 9.50
C PRO A 90 7.31 -1.81 10.07
N ALA A 91 7.84 -2.82 9.35
CA ALA A 91 7.87 -4.20 9.84
C ALA A 91 8.68 -4.35 11.14
N HIS A 92 9.90 -3.79 11.17
CA HIS A 92 10.76 -3.84 12.37
C HIS A 92 10.18 -3.01 13.52
N MET A 93 9.54 -1.88 13.22
CA MET A 93 8.94 -1.02 14.24
C MET A 93 7.74 -1.68 14.91
N VAL A 94 6.91 -2.39 14.16
CA VAL A 94 5.79 -3.18 14.69
C VAL A 94 6.31 -4.39 15.47
N GLN A 95 7.30 -5.12 14.94
CA GLN A 95 7.95 -6.22 15.65
C GLN A 95 8.43 -5.78 17.04
N ARG A 96 9.14 -4.66 17.12
CA ARG A 96 9.64 -4.09 18.37
C ARG A 96 8.51 -3.69 19.31
N ARG A 97 7.48 -3.01 18.79
CA ARG A 97 6.35 -2.51 19.61
C ARG A 97 5.59 -3.64 20.31
N TYR A 98 5.39 -4.75 19.62
CA TYR A 98 4.63 -5.90 20.13
C TYR A 98 5.50 -7.04 20.65
N HIS A 99 6.82 -6.82 20.75
CA HIS A 99 7.79 -7.83 21.25
C HIS A 99 7.69 -9.20 20.54
N ILE A 100 7.49 -9.17 19.20
CA ILE A 100 7.36 -10.40 18.41
C ILE A 100 8.76 -10.92 18.06
N GLU A 101 9.37 -11.69 18.96
CA GLU A 101 10.81 -12.03 18.88
C GLU A 101 11.19 -12.92 17.69
N HIS A 102 10.29 -13.80 17.26
CA HIS A 102 10.57 -14.81 16.21
C HIS A 102 10.10 -14.45 14.81
N ALA A 103 9.34 -13.37 14.65
CA ALA A 103 8.84 -12.98 13.34
C ALA A 103 9.97 -12.59 12.38
N LYS A 104 9.83 -13.02 11.14
CA LYS A 104 10.66 -12.56 10.03
C LYS A 104 10.14 -11.21 9.55
N CYS A 105 11.02 -10.22 9.41
CA CYS A 105 10.69 -8.90 8.89
C CYS A 105 11.23 -8.73 7.47
N VAL A 106 10.36 -8.35 6.55
CA VAL A 106 10.68 -8.10 5.13
C VAL A 106 10.12 -6.74 4.73
N SER A 107 10.84 -6.01 3.89
CA SER A 107 10.34 -4.80 3.24
C SER A 107 10.34 -4.96 1.74
N VAL A 108 9.26 -4.53 1.10
CA VAL A 108 9.03 -4.66 -0.34
C VAL A 108 8.72 -3.30 -0.93
N SER A 109 9.42 -2.99 -2.03
CA SER A 109 9.12 -1.85 -2.87
C SER A 109 8.98 -2.32 -4.32
N SER A 110 7.77 -2.29 -4.83
CA SER A 110 7.39 -2.65 -6.21
C SER A 110 6.45 -1.59 -6.78
N ALA A 111 6.76 -0.32 -6.56
CA ALA A 111 5.91 0.82 -6.91
C ALA A 111 4.48 0.65 -6.36
N CYS A 112 3.46 0.98 -7.15
CA CYS A 112 2.05 0.93 -6.74
C CYS A 112 1.54 -0.48 -6.42
N SER A 113 2.23 -1.54 -6.88
CA SER A 113 1.86 -2.94 -6.62
C SER A 113 2.53 -3.54 -5.37
N SER A 114 3.30 -2.76 -4.60
CA SER A 114 4.06 -3.25 -3.43
C SER A 114 3.22 -4.10 -2.48
N PHE A 115 1.97 -3.69 -2.22
CA PHE A 115 1.07 -4.42 -1.33
C PHE A 115 0.67 -5.80 -1.88
N ILE A 116 0.34 -5.89 -3.16
CA ILE A 116 -0.03 -7.17 -3.79
C ILE A 116 1.20 -8.10 -3.90
N ASN A 117 2.38 -7.54 -4.22
CA ASN A 117 3.63 -8.31 -4.19
C ASN A 117 3.96 -8.82 -2.77
N ALA A 118 3.68 -8.04 -1.73
CA ALA A 118 3.85 -8.48 -0.34
C ALA A 118 2.93 -9.66 0.00
N MET A 119 1.69 -9.65 -0.50
CA MET A 119 0.75 -10.78 -0.34
C MET A 119 1.26 -12.04 -1.05
N GLU A 120 1.80 -11.92 -2.27
CA GLU A 120 2.39 -13.03 -3.02
C GLU A 120 3.63 -13.60 -2.31
N ILE A 121 4.47 -12.73 -1.73
CA ILE A 121 5.61 -13.14 -0.89
C ILE A 121 5.11 -13.91 0.34
N ALA A 122 4.07 -13.43 1.04
CA ALA A 122 3.49 -14.13 2.18
C ALA A 122 2.97 -15.52 1.78
N GLN A 123 2.28 -15.63 0.64
CA GLN A 123 1.83 -16.91 0.08
C GLN A 123 3.01 -17.86 -0.17
N GLY A 124 4.13 -17.35 -0.70
CA GLY A 124 5.36 -18.13 -0.89
C GLY A 124 5.94 -18.66 0.43
N TYR A 125 5.98 -17.83 1.48
CA TYR A 125 6.42 -18.25 2.82
C TYR A 125 5.52 -19.34 3.41
N PHE A 126 4.20 -19.21 3.23
CA PHE A 126 3.23 -20.20 3.70
C PHE A 126 3.38 -21.51 2.93
N ALA A 127 3.51 -21.45 1.59
CA ALA A 127 3.69 -22.63 0.75
C ALA A 127 4.96 -23.43 1.10
N LEU A 128 6.01 -22.73 1.54
CA LEU A 128 7.26 -23.34 1.99
C LEU A 128 7.24 -23.81 3.46
N GLY A 129 6.11 -23.62 4.18
CA GLY A 129 6.00 -23.94 5.60
C GLY A 129 6.89 -23.06 6.50
N LYS A 130 7.26 -21.87 6.03
CA LYS A 130 8.14 -20.93 6.76
C LYS A 130 7.37 -19.89 7.56
N ALA A 131 6.08 -19.77 7.33
CA ALA A 131 5.15 -18.92 8.06
C ALA A 131 3.74 -19.53 8.02
N THR A 132 2.92 -19.20 9.01
CA THR A 132 1.52 -19.58 9.14
C THR A 132 0.60 -18.41 9.47
N LYS A 133 1.15 -17.33 10.02
CA LYS A 133 0.47 -16.08 10.35
C LYS A 133 1.32 -14.90 9.88
N ALA A 134 0.78 -14.08 9.00
CA ALA A 134 1.49 -12.93 8.49
C ALA A 134 0.72 -11.62 8.71
N LEU A 135 1.46 -10.57 8.99
CA LEU A 135 1.01 -9.19 8.98
C LEU A 135 1.63 -8.47 7.77
N ILE A 136 0.79 -7.93 6.90
CA ILE A 136 1.22 -7.11 5.77
C ILE A 136 0.82 -5.66 6.09
N ILE A 137 1.80 -4.75 6.07
CA ILE A 137 1.62 -3.33 6.36
C ILE A 137 1.87 -2.56 5.08
N GLY A 138 0.83 -1.97 4.50
CA GLY A 138 0.98 -0.94 3.46
C GLY A 138 1.03 0.44 4.11
N ALA A 139 2.06 1.23 3.83
CA ALA A 139 2.13 2.58 4.38
C ALA A 139 2.84 3.52 3.39
N GLU A 140 2.18 4.63 3.04
CA GLU A 140 2.74 5.62 2.15
C GLU A 140 2.69 7.02 2.76
N HIS A 141 3.79 7.76 2.63
CA HIS A 141 3.93 9.16 2.99
C HIS A 141 4.35 9.97 1.76
N ASN A 142 3.46 10.00 0.77
CA ASN A 142 3.74 10.62 -0.52
C ASN A 142 3.91 12.14 -0.40
N THR A 143 3.17 12.77 0.51
CA THR A 143 3.24 14.23 0.69
C THR A 143 4.60 14.71 1.19
N ALA A 144 5.40 13.86 1.83
CA ALA A 144 6.79 14.17 2.20
C ALA A 144 7.71 14.37 0.98
N TYR A 145 7.33 13.82 -0.16
CA TYR A 145 8.11 13.85 -1.40
C TYR A 145 7.45 14.68 -2.49
N ALA A 146 6.21 15.12 -2.29
CA ALA A 146 5.42 15.82 -3.30
C ALA A 146 5.81 17.29 -3.39
N ASN A 147 5.84 17.80 -4.64
CA ASN A 147 5.83 19.23 -4.92
C ASN A 147 4.38 19.66 -5.19
N GLU A 148 3.70 20.23 -4.22
CA GLU A 148 2.30 20.68 -4.36
C GLU A 148 2.13 21.79 -5.41
N ASN A 149 3.19 22.55 -5.75
CA ASN A 149 3.16 23.55 -6.80
C ASN A 149 3.20 22.96 -8.21
N ASP A 150 3.47 21.66 -8.36
CA ASP A 150 3.44 21.00 -9.66
C ASP A 150 1.99 20.79 -10.13
N PRO A 151 1.54 21.49 -11.21
CA PRO A 151 0.18 21.32 -11.71
C PRO A 151 -0.06 19.97 -12.40
N GLN A 152 1.00 19.20 -12.72
CA GLN A 152 0.87 17.90 -13.37
C GLN A 152 0.51 16.80 -12.37
N SER A 153 1.10 16.81 -11.18
CA SER A 153 0.93 15.71 -10.22
C SER A 153 0.82 16.11 -8.75
N GLY A 154 1.13 17.35 -8.37
CA GLY A 154 1.15 17.80 -6.98
C GLY A 154 -0.17 17.62 -6.23
N HIS A 155 -1.29 17.63 -6.96
CA HIS A 155 -2.64 17.47 -6.43
C HIS A 155 -3.09 16.01 -6.20
N LEU A 156 -2.28 15.02 -6.60
CA LEU A 156 -2.66 13.60 -6.58
C LEU A 156 -2.38 12.91 -5.23
N TRP A 157 -1.36 13.36 -4.53
CA TRP A 157 -0.72 12.58 -3.47
C TRP A 157 -1.40 12.77 -2.11
N GLY A 158 -1.58 11.64 -1.41
CA GLY A 158 -2.04 11.58 -0.04
C GLY A 158 -1.30 10.52 0.75
N ASP A 159 -1.53 10.48 2.06
CA ASP A 159 -0.83 9.64 3.02
C ASP A 159 -1.80 8.70 3.74
N GLY A 160 -1.31 7.55 4.16
CA GLY A 160 -2.10 6.59 4.92
C GLY A 160 -1.38 5.27 5.12
N ALA A 161 -1.99 4.41 5.93
CA ALA A 161 -1.50 3.06 6.17
C ALA A 161 -2.65 2.05 6.30
N VAL A 162 -2.34 0.80 6.00
CA VAL A 162 -3.22 -0.35 6.18
C VAL A 162 -2.46 -1.46 6.88
N ALA A 163 -3.14 -2.19 7.78
CA ALA A 163 -2.66 -3.44 8.34
C ALA A 163 -3.59 -4.58 7.89
N PHE A 164 -3.00 -5.64 7.38
CA PHE A 164 -3.68 -6.76 6.76
C PHE A 164 -3.16 -8.07 7.35
N PHE A 165 -3.99 -8.72 8.16
CA PHE A 165 -3.65 -9.94 8.85
C PHE A 165 -4.16 -11.14 8.08
N VAL A 166 -3.27 -12.05 7.76
CA VAL A 166 -3.57 -13.28 7.03
C VAL A 166 -2.99 -14.50 7.72
N SER A 167 -3.69 -15.60 7.66
CA SER A 167 -3.20 -16.87 8.18
C SER A 167 -3.63 -18.07 7.34
N ALA A 168 -3.08 -19.24 7.67
CA ALA A 168 -3.51 -20.52 7.11
C ALA A 168 -4.83 -21.04 7.75
N GLU A 169 -5.39 -20.31 8.73
CA GLU A 169 -6.55 -20.75 9.52
C GLU A 169 -7.76 -19.83 9.31
N ASN A 170 -8.93 -20.45 9.19
CA ASN A 170 -10.23 -19.75 9.15
C ASN A 170 -10.80 -19.69 10.57
N TYR A 171 -10.51 -18.62 11.29
CA TYR A 171 -10.88 -18.46 12.71
C TYR A 171 -12.37 -18.23 12.94
N SER A 172 -13.02 -17.45 12.07
CA SER A 172 -14.45 -17.15 12.21
C SER A 172 -15.35 -18.20 11.57
N GLY A 173 -14.79 -19.12 10.77
CA GLY A 173 -15.54 -20.01 9.89
C GLY A 173 -16.04 -19.31 8.59
N HIS A 174 -15.91 -17.99 8.53
CA HIS A 174 -16.37 -17.14 7.41
C HIS A 174 -15.29 -16.17 6.91
N ASP A 175 -14.03 -16.33 7.35
CA ASP A 175 -12.94 -15.47 6.91
C ASP A 175 -12.78 -15.55 5.40
N PRO A 176 -12.69 -14.41 4.69
CA PRO A 176 -12.48 -14.39 3.26
C PRO A 176 -11.22 -15.16 2.87
N ARG A 177 -11.34 -16.08 1.93
CA ARG A 177 -10.20 -16.83 1.40
C ARG A 177 -9.58 -16.11 0.22
N ILE A 178 -8.28 -15.96 0.22
CA ILE A 178 -7.51 -15.52 -0.95
C ILE A 178 -7.41 -16.72 -1.89
N ILE A 179 -8.05 -16.60 -3.05
CA ILE A 179 -8.11 -17.69 -4.03
C ILE A 179 -6.84 -17.68 -4.89
N ASP A 180 -6.42 -16.49 -5.34
CA ASP A 180 -5.27 -16.33 -6.23
C ASP A 180 -4.68 -14.92 -6.05
N ILE A 181 -3.42 -14.77 -6.41
CA ILE A 181 -2.70 -13.51 -6.45
C ILE A 181 -1.95 -13.47 -7.78
N TYR A 182 -2.16 -12.41 -8.55
CA TYR A 182 -1.47 -12.20 -9.81
C TYR A 182 -0.68 -10.91 -9.78
N THR A 183 0.61 -10.99 -10.04
CA THR A 183 1.50 -9.85 -10.19
C THR A 183 2.29 -9.93 -11.48
N GLN A 184 2.64 -8.78 -12.05
CA GLN A 184 3.47 -8.70 -13.25
C GLN A 184 4.31 -7.42 -13.23
N GLY A 185 5.59 -7.51 -13.57
CA GLY A 185 6.45 -6.37 -13.79
C GLY A 185 6.24 -5.77 -15.18
N LEU A 186 5.88 -4.49 -15.23
CA LEU A 186 5.59 -3.76 -16.49
C LEU A 186 6.61 -2.64 -16.78
N GLY A 187 7.82 -2.73 -16.23
CA GLY A 187 8.86 -1.72 -16.40
C GLY A 187 9.35 -1.48 -17.84
N HIS A 188 8.93 -2.34 -18.78
CA HIS A 188 9.22 -2.22 -20.22
C HIS A 188 8.05 -1.64 -21.04
N ILE A 189 6.93 -1.28 -20.39
CA ILE A 189 5.72 -0.81 -21.05
C ILE A 189 5.63 0.73 -20.97
N GLY A 190 5.16 1.34 -22.06
CA GLY A 190 4.98 2.77 -22.15
C GLY A 190 6.28 3.53 -21.84
N LYS A 191 6.16 4.64 -21.12
CA LYS A 191 7.31 5.43 -20.67
C LYS A 191 7.89 4.98 -19.32
N ALA A 192 7.24 4.03 -18.67
CA ALA A 192 7.68 3.36 -17.44
C ALA A 192 8.27 4.34 -16.39
N ALA A 193 9.57 4.22 -16.09
CA ALA A 193 10.26 5.02 -15.08
C ALA A 193 10.38 6.53 -15.44
N GLU A 194 10.09 6.93 -16.67
CA GLU A 194 10.02 8.33 -17.08
C GLU A 194 8.63 8.93 -16.85
N ALA A 195 7.60 8.07 -16.80
CA ALA A 195 6.22 8.48 -16.63
C ALA A 195 5.86 8.80 -15.19
N VAL A 196 6.39 8.04 -14.23
CA VAL A 196 6.19 8.22 -12.78
C VAL A 196 7.44 7.80 -12.04
N TYR A 197 7.83 8.57 -11.03
CA TYR A 197 9.01 8.27 -10.22
C TYR A 197 8.88 8.82 -8.79
N LEU A 198 9.67 8.25 -7.88
CA LEU A 198 10.01 8.85 -6.60
C LEU A 198 11.53 8.84 -6.45
N ARG A 199 12.13 10.03 -6.38
CA ARG A 199 13.58 10.23 -6.27
C ARG A 199 13.87 11.12 -5.04
N PRO A 200 14.09 10.54 -3.86
CA PRO A 200 14.18 11.29 -2.60
C PRO A 200 15.17 12.47 -2.62
N GLN A 201 16.29 12.30 -3.34
CA GLN A 201 17.36 13.32 -3.41
C GLN A 201 17.29 14.21 -4.65
N ASN A 202 16.44 13.88 -5.63
CA ASN A 202 16.43 14.52 -6.95
C ASN A 202 14.99 14.74 -7.44
N GLY A 203 14.26 15.65 -6.78
CA GLY A 203 12.95 16.10 -7.23
C GLY A 203 11.73 15.42 -6.62
N GLY A 204 11.93 14.49 -5.68
CA GLY A 204 10.82 13.86 -4.95
C GLY A 204 9.96 12.94 -5.82
N ILE A 205 8.64 12.97 -5.61
CA ILE A 205 7.66 12.21 -6.38
C ILE A 205 7.07 13.07 -7.51
N GLY A 206 6.96 12.51 -8.71
CA GLY A 206 6.36 13.17 -9.86
C GLY A 206 5.73 12.18 -10.83
N MET A 207 4.73 12.67 -11.59
CA MET A 207 4.04 11.91 -12.63
C MET A 207 3.89 12.76 -13.90
N PRO A 208 5.00 13.08 -14.60
CA PRO A 208 4.97 13.96 -15.76
C PRO A 208 4.15 13.40 -16.94
N GLU A 209 4.01 12.10 -17.04
CA GLU A 209 3.25 11.42 -18.09
C GLU A 209 2.04 10.65 -17.52
N GLY A 210 1.25 11.33 -16.68
CA GLY A 210 0.11 10.74 -15.98
C GLY A 210 -0.90 10.06 -16.91
N ARG A 211 -1.08 10.54 -18.15
CA ARG A 211 -1.95 9.89 -19.15
C ARG A 211 -1.41 8.52 -19.58
N ASP A 212 -0.10 8.40 -19.80
CA ASP A 212 0.53 7.12 -20.14
C ASP A 212 0.37 6.11 -19.00
N VAL A 213 0.63 6.54 -17.77
CA VAL A 213 0.40 5.71 -16.56
C VAL A 213 -1.04 5.24 -16.46
N PHE A 214 -2.00 6.16 -16.63
CA PHE A 214 -3.43 5.85 -16.50
C PHE A 214 -3.91 4.83 -17.54
N ILE A 215 -3.57 5.04 -18.82
CA ILE A 215 -4.00 4.13 -19.90
C ILE A 215 -3.44 2.73 -19.68
N ASN A 216 -2.14 2.63 -19.38
CA ASN A 216 -1.50 1.33 -19.14
C ASN A 216 -2.03 0.66 -17.87
N ALA A 217 -2.24 1.41 -16.77
CA ALA A 217 -2.84 0.87 -15.56
C ALA A 217 -4.22 0.28 -15.81
N CYS A 218 -5.12 1.03 -16.49
CA CYS A 218 -6.45 0.52 -16.82
C CYS A 218 -6.40 -0.73 -17.68
N HIS A 219 -5.54 -0.76 -18.70
CA HIS A 219 -5.42 -1.91 -19.60
C HIS A 219 -4.95 -3.16 -18.85
N TYR A 220 -3.83 -3.08 -18.15
CA TYR A 220 -3.23 -4.24 -17.49
C TYR A 220 -3.96 -4.68 -16.22
N MET A 221 -4.65 -3.79 -15.52
CA MET A 221 -5.52 -4.19 -14.41
C MET A 221 -6.74 -4.98 -14.90
N VAL A 222 -7.34 -4.60 -16.03
CA VAL A 222 -8.43 -5.37 -16.64
C VAL A 222 -7.92 -6.73 -17.11
N GLU A 223 -6.79 -6.78 -17.81
CA GLU A 223 -6.17 -8.03 -18.24
C GLU A 223 -5.85 -8.96 -17.05
N ALA A 224 -5.32 -8.43 -15.97
CA ALA A 224 -5.05 -9.20 -14.75
C ALA A 224 -6.33 -9.76 -14.13
N LEU A 225 -7.40 -8.95 -14.06
CA LEU A 225 -8.70 -9.41 -13.57
C LEU A 225 -9.26 -10.54 -14.45
N GLU A 226 -9.22 -10.39 -15.77
CA GLU A 226 -9.66 -11.42 -16.71
C GLU A 226 -8.88 -12.73 -16.55
N LYS A 227 -7.54 -12.66 -16.42
CA LYS A 227 -6.70 -13.84 -16.19
C LYS A 227 -7.10 -14.59 -14.92
N VAL A 228 -7.28 -13.87 -13.82
CA VAL A 228 -7.68 -14.48 -12.53
C VAL A 228 -9.09 -15.08 -12.63
N THR A 229 -10.07 -14.34 -13.15
CA THR A 229 -11.46 -14.79 -13.20
C THR A 229 -11.64 -15.99 -14.14
N GLN A 230 -10.98 -16.00 -15.31
CA GLN A 230 -11.02 -17.11 -16.27
C GLN A 230 -10.42 -18.39 -15.69
N SER A 231 -9.33 -18.28 -14.93
CA SER A 231 -8.70 -19.45 -14.26
C SER A 231 -9.65 -20.17 -13.31
N TYR A 232 -10.69 -19.49 -12.82
CA TYR A 232 -11.69 -20.05 -11.90
C TYR A 232 -13.09 -20.22 -12.53
N GLY A 233 -13.20 -20.13 -13.87
CA GLY A 233 -14.46 -20.31 -14.59
C GLY A 233 -15.51 -19.25 -14.25
N LYS A 234 -15.08 -18.05 -13.86
CA LYS A 234 -15.93 -16.88 -13.58
C LYS A 234 -15.78 -15.88 -14.71
N THR A 235 -16.89 -15.36 -15.21
CA THR A 235 -16.96 -14.31 -16.24
C THR A 235 -17.43 -13.00 -15.61
#